data_114758fb96471415040f983f4b74c57f
#
_entry.id   114758fb96471415040f983f4b74c57f
#
_cell.length_a   1.000
_cell.length_b   1.000
_cell.length_c   1.000
_cell.angle_alpha   90.00
_cell.angle_beta   90.00
_cell.angle_gamma   90.00
#
_symmetry.space_group_name_H-M   'P 1'
#
loop_
_entity.id
_entity.type
_entity.pdbx_description
1 polymer ?
#
loop_
_entity_poly.entity_id
_entity_poly.type
_entity_poly.pdbx_seq_one_letter_code
_entity_poly.pdbx_strand_id
1 'polypeptide(L)'
;MTPLTSYTISIGNRDLIIDKIKESNPFSILKVKLGVSEENDKETISLIREKTDKTIRVDANEGWDLETGKRMSFWLADRNVEFIEQPFQSTNLKDTASLRNVSPLPLIADENSINSRDIPSLVDVFDGINIKLMKCGNLYEALEMIKLARKFKMKIMLGCMIESSIAITAASHLSPLVDCLLYTSDAADD
;
A
#
# COMPACT_ATOMS: atom_id res chain seq x y z
N MET A 1 -6.08 -19.02 5.77
CA MET A 1 -5.90 -18.10 6.93
C MET A 1 -6.17 -16.71 6.40
N THR A 2 -7.02 -15.92 7.05
CA THR A 2 -7.30 -14.56 6.60
C THR A 2 -6.14 -13.64 6.98
N PRO A 3 -5.60 -12.82 6.07
CA PRO A 3 -4.53 -11.91 6.39
C PRO A 3 -4.94 -10.83 7.40
N LEU A 4 -3.96 -10.31 8.14
CA LEU A 4 -4.19 -9.23 9.10
C LEU A 4 -4.42 -7.90 8.37
N THR A 5 -5.33 -7.09 8.90
CA THR A 5 -5.54 -5.73 8.40
C THR A 5 -4.48 -4.77 8.94
N SER A 6 -4.20 -3.71 8.18
CA SER A 6 -3.32 -2.61 8.59
C SER A 6 -4.13 -1.47 9.20
N TYR A 7 -3.55 -0.71 10.14
CA TYR A 7 -4.06 0.56 10.60
C TYR A 7 -3.35 1.71 9.86
N THR A 8 -4.11 2.68 9.36
CA THR A 8 -3.54 3.79 8.58
C THR A 8 -3.04 4.92 9.49
N ILE A 9 -1.84 5.40 9.24
CA ILE A 9 -1.30 6.65 9.77
C ILE A 9 -1.18 7.61 8.58
N SER A 10 -2.04 8.63 8.58
CA SER A 10 -2.09 9.65 7.55
C SER A 10 -0.94 10.65 7.70
N ILE A 11 -0.67 11.43 6.64
CA ILE A 11 0.24 12.57 6.69
C ILE A 11 -0.28 13.58 7.72
N GLY A 12 0.60 14.07 8.59
CA GLY A 12 0.20 14.99 9.63
C GLY A 12 1.38 15.53 10.44
N ASN A 13 1.06 16.37 11.41
CA ASN A 13 2.07 16.87 12.35
C ASN A 13 2.44 15.78 13.39
N ARG A 14 3.50 16.04 14.15
CA ARG A 14 4.05 15.11 15.15
C ARG A 14 3.01 14.61 16.14
N ASP A 15 2.13 15.48 16.63
CA ASP A 15 1.14 15.13 17.66
C ASP A 15 0.07 14.20 17.10
N LEU A 16 -0.43 14.48 15.90
CA LEU A 16 -1.37 13.61 15.19
C LEU A 16 -0.78 12.20 14.96
N ILE A 17 0.47 12.12 14.50
CA ILE A 17 1.15 10.83 14.28
C ILE A 17 1.26 10.06 15.59
N ILE A 18 1.62 10.72 16.70
CA ILE A 18 1.72 10.09 18.02
C ILE A 18 0.36 9.55 18.48
N ASP A 19 -0.71 10.30 18.29
CA ASP A 19 -2.05 9.87 18.68
C ASP A 19 -2.51 8.68 17.81
N LYS A 20 -2.28 8.72 16.50
CA LYS A 20 -2.57 7.58 15.61
C LYS A 20 -1.75 6.32 15.97
N ILE A 21 -0.51 6.47 16.42
CA ILE A 21 0.28 5.33 16.94
C ILE A 21 -0.38 4.72 18.18
N LYS A 22 -0.90 5.53 19.11
CA LYS A 22 -1.63 5.02 20.30
C LYS A 22 -2.91 4.30 19.90
N GLU A 23 -3.71 4.88 19.00
CA GLU A 23 -4.94 4.29 18.48
C GLU A 23 -4.67 2.96 17.75
N SER A 24 -3.50 2.83 17.13
CA SER A 24 -3.10 1.60 16.43
C SER A 24 -2.80 0.41 17.33
N ASN A 25 -2.89 0.53 18.66
CA ASN A 25 -2.53 -0.54 19.60
C ASN A 25 -3.15 -1.91 19.29
N PRO A 26 -4.43 -2.02 18.88
CA PRO A 26 -5.05 -3.31 18.54
C PRO A 26 -4.51 -3.96 17.26
N PHE A 27 -3.77 -3.22 16.43
CA PHE A 27 -3.31 -3.67 15.11
C PHE A 27 -1.83 -4.05 15.15
N SER A 28 -1.46 -5.09 14.40
CA SER A 28 -0.07 -5.56 14.31
C SER A 28 0.70 -4.93 13.15
N ILE A 29 0.01 -4.29 12.21
CA ILE A 29 0.57 -3.73 10.99
C ILE A 29 0.09 -2.30 10.83
N LEU A 30 1.00 -1.41 10.44
CA LEU A 30 0.70 -0.01 10.13
C LEU A 30 0.81 0.23 8.62
N LYS A 31 -0.14 0.95 8.02
CA LYS A 31 0.03 1.58 6.71
C LYS A 31 0.35 3.05 6.93
N VAL A 32 1.48 3.53 6.43
CA VAL A 32 1.94 4.91 6.62
C VAL A 32 1.93 5.63 5.29
N LYS A 33 1.20 6.74 5.22
CA LYS A 33 1.18 7.61 4.05
C LYS A 33 2.38 8.53 4.03
N LEU A 34 3.07 8.56 2.90
CA LEU A 34 4.29 9.31 2.62
C LEU A 34 4.11 10.11 1.31
N GLY A 35 5.21 10.67 0.78
CA GLY A 35 5.22 11.33 -0.52
C GLY A 35 5.15 12.87 -0.45
N VAL A 36 5.36 13.46 0.73
CA VAL A 36 5.44 14.92 0.87
C VAL A 36 6.84 15.42 0.48
N SER A 37 7.86 14.90 1.13
CA SER A 37 9.28 15.12 0.82
C SER A 37 10.11 14.02 1.47
N GLU A 38 11.30 13.76 0.97
CA GLU A 38 12.21 12.74 1.55
C GLU A 38 12.50 13.00 3.03
N GLU A 39 12.67 14.28 3.43
CA GLU A 39 12.94 14.66 4.82
C GLU A 39 11.72 14.37 5.70
N ASN A 40 10.53 14.84 5.31
CA ASN A 40 9.29 14.61 6.05
C ASN A 40 8.98 13.11 6.18
N ASP A 41 9.16 12.36 5.11
CA ASP A 41 8.90 10.93 5.06
C ASP A 41 9.84 10.17 6.03
N LYS A 42 11.13 10.56 6.08
CA LYS A 42 12.10 10.02 7.02
C LYS A 42 11.80 10.39 8.46
N GLU A 43 11.40 11.63 8.73
CA GLU A 43 10.99 12.07 10.07
C GLU A 43 9.78 11.28 10.57
N THR A 44 8.77 11.10 9.71
CA THR A 44 7.56 10.32 10.01
C THR A 44 7.90 8.88 10.39
N ILE A 45 8.64 8.19 9.55
CA ILE A 45 9.03 6.78 9.81
C ILE A 45 9.92 6.68 11.06
N SER A 46 10.86 7.61 11.27
CA SER A 46 11.73 7.62 12.45
C SER A 46 10.91 7.81 13.73
N LEU A 47 9.97 8.74 13.74
CA LEU A 47 9.06 8.96 14.86
C LEU A 47 8.23 7.70 15.19
N ILE A 48 7.72 7.02 14.17
CA ILE A 48 6.97 5.76 14.37
C ILE A 48 7.90 4.70 14.96
N ARG A 49 9.13 4.55 14.47
CA ARG A 49 10.10 3.57 14.97
C ARG A 49 10.57 3.85 16.40
N GLU A 50 10.60 5.10 16.85
CA GLU A 50 10.83 5.45 18.26
C GLU A 50 9.74 4.88 19.19
N LYS A 51 8.55 4.60 18.69
CA LYS A 51 7.37 4.21 19.48
C LYS A 51 6.96 2.75 19.31
N THR A 52 7.31 2.11 18.20
CA THR A 52 6.86 0.74 17.91
C THR A 52 7.72 0.01 16.90
N ASP A 53 7.82 -1.32 17.05
CA ASP A 53 8.49 -2.23 16.11
C ASP A 53 7.49 -2.95 15.18
N LYS A 54 6.22 -2.53 15.13
CA LYS A 54 5.21 -3.12 14.25
C LYS A 54 5.66 -3.09 12.80
N THR A 55 5.25 -4.07 12.00
CA THR A 55 5.46 -4.06 10.55
C THR A 55 4.83 -2.82 9.93
N ILE A 56 5.57 -2.14 9.06
CA ILE A 56 5.08 -0.97 8.31
C ILE A 56 4.91 -1.34 6.85
N ARG A 57 3.82 -0.88 6.25
CA ARG A 57 3.58 -0.79 4.82
C ARG A 57 3.56 0.69 4.47
N VAL A 58 4.32 1.14 3.49
CA VAL A 58 4.31 2.55 3.10
C VAL A 58 3.54 2.74 1.81
N ASP A 59 2.84 3.87 1.73
CA ASP A 59 2.15 4.33 0.54
C ASP A 59 2.70 5.73 0.22
N ALA A 60 3.44 5.82 -0.89
CA ALA A 60 4.07 7.06 -1.30
C ALA A 60 3.16 7.95 -2.14
N ASN A 61 1.95 7.50 -2.44
CA ASN A 61 0.91 8.26 -3.13
C ASN A 61 1.43 9.05 -4.35
N GLU A 62 2.22 8.38 -5.22
CA GLU A 62 2.81 8.98 -6.42
C GLU A 62 3.82 10.13 -6.14
N GLY A 63 4.25 10.33 -4.89
CA GLY A 63 4.96 11.55 -4.45
C GLY A 63 6.47 11.56 -4.70
N TRP A 64 7.09 10.45 -5.13
CA TRP A 64 8.55 10.40 -5.30
C TRP A 64 8.97 10.50 -6.77
N ASP A 65 10.22 10.90 -6.98
CA ASP A 65 10.97 10.69 -8.21
C ASP A 65 11.87 9.45 -8.11
N LEU A 66 12.49 9.04 -9.23
CA LEU A 66 13.30 7.83 -9.30
C LEU A 66 14.48 7.83 -8.29
N GLU A 67 15.16 8.96 -8.13
CA GLU A 67 16.32 9.05 -7.25
C GLU A 67 15.90 9.01 -5.77
N THR A 68 14.81 9.69 -5.42
CA THR A 68 14.21 9.60 -4.09
C THR A 68 13.71 8.17 -3.81
N GLY A 69 13.00 7.56 -4.77
CA GLY A 69 12.51 6.17 -4.63
C GLY A 69 13.63 5.17 -4.38
N LYS A 70 14.76 5.29 -5.10
CA LYS A 70 15.94 4.46 -4.86
C LYS A 70 16.48 4.65 -3.44
N ARG A 71 16.76 5.88 -3.02
CA ARG A 71 17.28 6.13 -1.67
C ARG A 71 16.33 5.66 -0.59
N MET A 72 15.04 5.96 -0.75
CA MET A 72 14.01 5.59 0.22
C MET A 72 13.81 4.07 0.30
N SER A 73 13.86 3.33 -0.81
CA SER A 73 13.66 1.88 -0.80
C SER A 73 14.72 1.15 0.05
N PHE A 74 15.98 1.54 -0.04
CA PHE A 74 17.05 0.98 0.80
C PHE A 74 16.89 1.45 2.25
N TRP A 75 16.64 2.74 2.47
CA TRP A 75 16.51 3.29 3.81
C TRP A 75 15.33 2.69 4.59
N LEU A 76 14.21 2.41 3.92
CA LEU A 76 13.02 1.77 4.48
C LEU A 76 13.23 0.29 4.76
N ALA A 77 14.01 -0.41 3.93
CA ALA A 77 14.30 -1.84 4.13
C ALA A 77 14.97 -2.13 5.49
N ASP A 78 15.83 -1.22 5.94
CA ASP A 78 16.49 -1.31 7.26
C ASP A 78 15.55 -1.00 8.45
N ARG A 79 14.25 -0.72 8.15
CA ARG A 79 13.27 -0.22 9.15
C ARG A 79 12.01 -1.06 9.24
N ASN A 80 12.12 -2.38 8.99
CA ASN A 80 11.01 -3.32 9.05
C ASN A 80 9.78 -2.88 8.22
N VAL A 81 10.03 -2.30 7.03
CA VAL A 81 8.98 -2.00 6.04
C VAL A 81 8.78 -3.22 5.16
N GLU A 82 7.52 -3.61 4.94
CA GLU A 82 7.18 -4.82 4.19
C GLU A 82 7.16 -4.59 2.68
N PHE A 83 6.67 -3.42 2.24
CA PHE A 83 6.60 -3.03 0.83
C PHE A 83 6.37 -1.52 0.66
N ILE A 84 6.51 -1.06 -0.58
CA ILE A 84 6.22 0.31 -1.02
C ILE A 84 5.05 0.27 -1.99
N GLU A 85 3.97 1.01 -1.69
CA GLU A 85 2.82 1.19 -2.57
C GLU A 85 2.99 2.49 -3.37
N GLN A 86 2.71 2.43 -4.66
CA GLN A 86 2.68 3.51 -5.66
C GLN A 86 3.73 4.62 -5.46
N PRO A 87 5.02 4.33 -5.69
CA PRO A 87 6.08 5.31 -5.44
C PRO A 87 6.03 6.52 -6.37
N PHE A 88 5.65 6.33 -7.64
CA PHE A 88 5.70 7.36 -8.70
C PHE A 88 4.33 7.55 -9.34
N GLN A 89 4.20 8.68 -10.07
CA GLN A 89 3.03 8.96 -10.91
C GLN A 89 2.70 7.76 -11.80
N SER A 90 1.41 7.42 -11.89
CA SER A 90 0.91 6.25 -12.63
C SER A 90 1.29 6.25 -14.12
N THR A 91 1.58 7.42 -14.68
CA THR A 91 2.09 7.57 -16.04
C THR A 91 3.57 7.18 -16.21
N ASN A 92 4.31 7.02 -15.09
CA ASN A 92 5.76 6.79 -15.12
C ASN A 92 6.15 5.32 -14.87
N LEU A 93 5.65 4.41 -15.69
CA LEU A 93 5.93 2.98 -15.58
C LEU A 93 7.41 2.64 -15.80
N LYS A 94 8.11 3.43 -16.61
CA LYS A 94 9.54 3.19 -16.91
C LYS A 94 10.41 3.34 -15.66
N ASP A 95 10.24 4.40 -14.89
CA ASP A 95 11.01 4.61 -13.67
C ASP A 95 10.57 3.63 -12.58
N THR A 96 9.28 3.27 -12.54
CA THR A 96 8.79 2.24 -11.62
C THR A 96 9.47 0.89 -11.89
N ALA A 97 9.56 0.46 -13.14
CA ALA A 97 10.27 -0.76 -13.51
C ALA A 97 11.77 -0.66 -13.18
N SER A 98 12.38 0.52 -13.36
CA SER A 98 13.78 0.77 -13.00
C SER A 98 13.99 0.68 -11.48
N LEU A 99 13.09 1.23 -10.69
CA LEU A 99 13.12 1.10 -9.23
C LEU A 99 12.94 -0.35 -8.80
N ARG A 100 11.96 -1.06 -9.36
CA ARG A 100 11.69 -2.47 -9.04
C ARG A 100 12.94 -3.35 -9.17
N ASN A 101 13.76 -3.11 -10.20
CA ASN A 101 14.96 -3.89 -10.46
C ASN A 101 16.07 -3.72 -9.39
N VAL A 102 16.03 -2.66 -8.59
CA VAL A 102 17.07 -2.35 -7.59
C VAL A 102 16.53 -2.28 -6.16
N SER A 103 15.23 -2.12 -6.00
CA SER A 103 14.60 -1.99 -4.68
C SER A 103 14.71 -3.30 -3.89
N PRO A 104 15.17 -3.28 -2.64
CA PRO A 104 15.11 -4.43 -1.75
C PRO A 104 13.70 -4.73 -1.25
N LEU A 105 12.76 -3.79 -1.42
CA LEU A 105 11.36 -3.90 -1.01
C LEU A 105 10.46 -4.12 -2.24
N PRO A 106 9.44 -5.00 -2.13
CA PRO A 106 8.44 -5.15 -3.18
C PRO A 106 7.70 -3.85 -3.47
N LEU A 107 7.31 -3.64 -4.73
CA LEU A 107 6.47 -2.53 -5.17
C LEU A 107 5.04 -3.00 -5.42
N ILE A 108 4.06 -2.29 -4.88
CA ILE A 108 2.62 -2.57 -5.03
C ILE A 108 1.96 -1.45 -5.84
N ALA A 109 1.24 -1.81 -6.91
CA ALA A 109 0.49 -0.86 -7.72
C ALA A 109 -0.85 -0.52 -7.06
N ASP A 110 -1.19 0.77 -6.95
CA ASP A 110 -2.51 1.25 -6.56
C ASP A 110 -3.19 2.00 -7.72
N GLU A 111 -2.76 3.20 -8.04
CA GLU A 111 -3.32 4.01 -9.13
C GLU A 111 -3.16 3.35 -10.50
N ASN A 112 -2.18 2.49 -10.68
CA ASN A 112 -1.98 1.70 -11.90
C ASN A 112 -2.85 0.45 -11.99
N SER A 113 -3.49 -0.02 -10.91
CA SER A 113 -4.27 -1.26 -10.88
C SER A 113 -5.77 -0.98 -10.72
N ILE A 114 -6.41 -0.46 -11.73
CA ILE A 114 -7.82 -0.07 -11.70
C ILE A 114 -8.73 -1.28 -11.97
N ASN A 115 -8.40 -2.07 -13.00
CA ASN A 115 -9.19 -3.24 -13.41
C ASN A 115 -8.30 -4.37 -13.96
N SER A 116 -8.90 -5.51 -14.31
CA SER A 116 -8.19 -6.69 -14.76
C SER A 116 -7.35 -6.49 -16.02
N ARG A 117 -7.73 -5.57 -16.91
CA ARG A 117 -7.00 -5.28 -18.16
C ARG A 117 -5.65 -4.61 -17.92
N ASP A 118 -5.47 -3.96 -16.77
CA ASP A 118 -4.21 -3.29 -16.44
C ASP A 118 -3.13 -4.31 -16.05
N ILE A 119 -3.51 -5.40 -15.40
CA ILE A 119 -2.60 -6.36 -14.75
C ILE A 119 -1.50 -6.90 -15.68
N PRO A 120 -1.77 -7.30 -16.94
CA PRO A 120 -0.72 -7.82 -17.81
C PRO A 120 0.42 -6.83 -18.07
N SER A 121 0.14 -5.52 -18.10
CA SER A 121 1.14 -4.47 -18.30
C SER A 121 1.97 -4.16 -17.05
N LEU A 122 1.53 -4.62 -15.87
CA LEU A 122 2.17 -4.35 -14.58
C LEU A 122 3.14 -5.47 -14.14
N VAL A 123 3.14 -6.62 -14.80
CA VAL A 123 3.87 -7.83 -14.36
C VAL A 123 5.38 -7.59 -14.18
N ASP A 124 5.99 -6.79 -15.07
CA ASP A 124 7.42 -6.48 -14.99
C ASP A 124 7.70 -5.11 -14.35
N VAL A 125 6.67 -4.45 -13.85
CA VAL A 125 6.73 -3.09 -13.27
C VAL A 125 6.54 -3.11 -11.76
N PHE A 126 5.62 -3.96 -11.27
CA PHE A 126 5.28 -4.11 -9.86
C PHE A 126 5.37 -5.58 -9.40
N ASP A 127 5.53 -5.80 -8.12
CA ASP A 127 5.51 -7.13 -7.49
C ASP A 127 4.12 -7.53 -7.01
N GLY A 128 3.19 -6.58 -6.98
CA GLY A 128 1.82 -6.79 -6.55
C GLY A 128 0.88 -5.67 -6.95
N ILE A 129 -0.38 -5.86 -6.63
CA ILE A 129 -1.47 -4.91 -6.92
C ILE A 129 -2.33 -4.67 -5.68
N ASN A 130 -2.89 -3.47 -5.57
CA ASN A 130 -3.90 -3.12 -4.58
C ASN A 130 -5.28 -3.04 -5.25
N ILE A 131 -6.14 -4.01 -4.95
CA ILE A 131 -7.53 -4.06 -5.44
C ILE A 131 -8.41 -3.25 -4.50
N LYS A 132 -9.20 -2.32 -5.05
CA LYS A 132 -10.22 -1.55 -4.33
C LYS A 132 -11.55 -1.66 -5.09
N LEU A 133 -12.65 -2.02 -4.41
CA LEU A 133 -13.95 -2.18 -5.08
C LEU A 133 -14.42 -0.88 -5.76
N MET A 134 -14.11 0.27 -5.18
CA MET A 134 -14.41 1.58 -5.76
C MET A 134 -13.66 1.84 -7.08
N LYS A 135 -12.49 1.23 -7.30
CA LYS A 135 -11.74 1.33 -8.56
C LYS A 135 -12.28 0.34 -9.60
N CYS A 136 -12.38 -0.93 -9.25
CA CYS A 136 -12.78 -1.98 -10.20
C CYS A 136 -14.29 -2.10 -10.41
N GLY A 137 -15.09 -1.48 -9.54
CA GLY A 137 -16.52 -1.26 -9.72
C GLY A 137 -17.42 -2.41 -9.22
N ASN A 138 -16.94 -3.64 -9.11
CA ASN A 138 -17.75 -4.76 -8.64
C ASN A 138 -16.91 -5.99 -8.21
N LEU A 139 -17.55 -6.92 -7.50
CA LEU A 139 -16.92 -8.15 -6.99
C LEU A 139 -16.43 -9.10 -8.10
N TYR A 140 -17.14 -9.17 -9.23
CA TYR A 140 -16.73 -10.03 -10.34
C TYR A 140 -15.39 -9.57 -10.93
N GLU A 141 -15.25 -8.27 -11.17
CA GLU A 141 -14.00 -7.68 -11.65
C GLU A 141 -12.86 -7.89 -10.64
N ALA A 142 -13.14 -7.70 -9.35
CA ALA A 142 -12.15 -7.97 -8.30
C ALA A 142 -11.67 -9.45 -8.31
N LEU A 143 -12.57 -10.42 -8.53
CA LEU A 143 -12.22 -11.83 -8.66
C LEU A 143 -11.38 -12.11 -9.92
N GLU A 144 -11.68 -11.48 -11.05
CA GLU A 144 -10.84 -11.59 -12.25
C GLU A 144 -9.44 -10.96 -12.04
N MET A 145 -9.36 -9.83 -11.34
CA MET A 145 -8.07 -9.24 -10.94
C MET A 145 -7.27 -10.21 -10.06
N ILE A 146 -7.89 -10.80 -9.04
CA ILE A 146 -7.25 -11.79 -8.16
C ILE A 146 -6.73 -12.98 -8.99
N LYS A 147 -7.55 -13.54 -9.86
CA LYS A 147 -7.20 -14.68 -10.72
C LYS A 147 -6.01 -14.36 -11.62
N LEU A 148 -6.00 -13.19 -12.26
CA LEU A 148 -4.89 -12.76 -13.11
C LEU A 148 -3.62 -12.50 -12.32
N ALA A 149 -3.70 -11.80 -11.19
CA ALA A 149 -2.55 -11.54 -10.33
C ALA A 149 -1.93 -12.86 -9.82
N ARG A 150 -2.74 -13.84 -9.41
CA ARG A 150 -2.25 -15.19 -9.04
C ARG A 150 -1.58 -15.91 -10.21
N LYS A 151 -2.14 -15.82 -11.43
CA LYS A 151 -1.53 -16.39 -12.65
C LYS A 151 -0.14 -15.82 -12.88
N PHE A 152 0.06 -14.54 -12.65
CA PHE A 152 1.34 -13.84 -12.82
C PHE A 152 2.20 -13.83 -11.54
N LYS A 153 1.80 -14.55 -10.48
CA LYS A 153 2.51 -14.64 -9.19
C LYS A 153 2.73 -13.29 -8.51
N MET A 154 1.86 -12.34 -8.75
CA MET A 154 1.87 -11.03 -8.09
C MET A 154 1.26 -11.14 -6.69
N LYS A 155 1.76 -10.33 -5.75
CA LYS A 155 1.13 -10.13 -4.45
C LYS A 155 -0.21 -9.41 -4.62
N ILE A 156 -1.17 -9.74 -3.76
CA ILE A 156 -2.51 -9.15 -3.82
C ILE A 156 -2.82 -8.49 -2.49
N MET A 157 -2.99 -7.18 -2.53
CA MET A 157 -3.55 -6.39 -1.46
C MET A 157 -5.02 -6.09 -1.78
N LEU A 158 -5.87 -6.13 -0.77
CA LEU A 158 -7.24 -5.64 -0.85
C LEU A 158 -7.33 -4.40 0.03
N GLY A 159 -7.47 -3.25 -0.61
CA GLY A 159 -7.60 -1.95 0.04
C GLY A 159 -9.00 -1.37 -0.07
N CYS A 160 -9.19 -0.20 0.49
CA CYS A 160 -10.43 0.56 0.40
C CYS A 160 -10.15 2.04 0.10
N MET A 161 -11.20 2.70 -0.32
CA MET A 161 -11.37 4.16 -0.32
C MET A 161 -12.29 4.53 0.85
N ILE A 162 -12.86 5.74 0.85
CA ILE A 162 -14.01 6.05 1.70
C ILE A 162 -15.20 5.23 1.18
N GLU A 163 -15.56 4.18 1.88
CA GLU A 163 -16.55 3.22 1.42
C GLU A 163 -17.68 3.01 2.45
N SER A 164 -18.87 2.70 1.95
CA SER A 164 -19.99 2.33 2.81
C SER A 164 -19.74 0.99 3.50
N SER A 165 -20.39 0.75 4.64
CA SER A 165 -20.35 -0.54 5.33
C SER A 165 -20.77 -1.72 4.43
N ILE A 166 -21.62 -1.48 3.44
CA ILE A 166 -22.03 -2.47 2.44
C ILE A 166 -20.83 -2.86 1.56
N ALA A 167 -20.10 -1.87 1.04
CA ALA A 167 -18.93 -2.12 0.19
C ALA A 167 -17.81 -2.80 0.99
N ILE A 168 -17.56 -2.35 2.23
CA ILE A 168 -16.58 -2.96 3.14
C ILE A 168 -16.96 -4.42 3.43
N THR A 169 -18.22 -4.72 3.72
CA THR A 169 -18.70 -6.08 3.94
C THR A 169 -18.53 -6.94 2.69
N ALA A 170 -18.90 -6.42 1.52
CA ALA A 170 -18.73 -7.12 0.25
C ALA A 170 -17.26 -7.48 -0.01
N ALA A 171 -16.36 -6.51 0.17
CA ALA A 171 -14.92 -6.73 0.01
C ALA A 171 -14.35 -7.71 1.05
N SER A 172 -14.84 -7.71 2.29
CA SER A 172 -14.36 -8.63 3.33
C SER A 172 -14.53 -10.11 2.95
N HIS A 173 -15.50 -10.46 2.10
CA HIS A 173 -15.65 -11.81 1.56
C HIS A 173 -14.50 -12.23 0.62
N LEU A 174 -13.75 -11.27 0.07
CA LEU A 174 -12.56 -11.55 -0.74
C LEU A 174 -11.30 -11.77 0.11
N SER A 175 -11.32 -11.44 1.40
CA SER A 175 -10.15 -11.48 2.28
C SER A 175 -9.41 -12.83 2.30
N PRO A 176 -10.05 -14.01 2.21
CA PRO A 176 -9.33 -15.29 2.17
C PRO A 176 -8.52 -15.52 0.88
N LEU A 177 -8.74 -14.70 -0.15
CA LEU A 177 -8.15 -14.87 -1.49
C LEU A 177 -6.93 -13.97 -1.71
N VAL A 178 -6.62 -13.07 -0.76
CA VAL A 178 -5.56 -12.06 -0.89
C VAL A 178 -4.45 -12.24 0.15
N ASP A 179 -3.34 -11.54 -0.02
CA ASP A 179 -2.16 -11.65 0.85
C ASP A 179 -2.12 -10.58 1.93
N CYS A 180 -2.70 -9.41 1.65
CA CYS A 180 -2.70 -8.24 2.53
C CYS A 180 -4.08 -7.58 2.58
N LEU A 181 -4.40 -6.96 3.73
CA LEU A 181 -5.63 -6.18 3.90
C LEU A 181 -5.33 -4.77 4.40
N LEU A 182 -6.15 -3.83 3.94
CA LEU A 182 -6.33 -2.51 4.53
C LEU A 182 -7.84 -2.24 4.59
N TYR A 183 -8.45 -2.62 5.70
CA TYR A 183 -9.88 -2.46 5.94
C TYR A 183 -10.09 -2.03 7.40
N THR A 184 -10.07 -0.71 7.61
CA THR A 184 -10.43 -0.07 8.87
C THR A 184 -11.34 1.11 8.56
N SER A 185 -12.21 1.48 9.48
CA SER A 185 -13.06 2.67 9.36
C SER A 185 -12.25 3.97 9.22
N ASP A 186 -11.01 3.97 9.69
CA ASP A 186 -10.09 5.12 9.63
C ASP A 186 -9.31 5.21 8.32
N ALA A 187 -9.42 4.23 7.42
CA ALA A 187 -8.86 4.33 6.08
C ALA A 187 -9.58 5.38 5.21
N ALA A 188 -10.61 6.00 5.75
CA ALA A 188 -11.51 6.93 5.09
C ALA A 188 -11.19 8.42 5.36
N ASP A 189 -10.20 8.72 6.20
CA ASP A 189 -9.89 10.11 6.63
C ASP A 189 -8.83 10.77 5.71
N ASP A 190 -8.94 10.59 4.39
CA ASP A 190 -8.08 11.27 3.41
C ASP A 190 -8.86 12.13 2.43
#